data_7ea0ca18ce0dde96704663556d66bb50
#
_entry.id   7ea0ca18ce0dde96704663556d66bb50
#
_cell.length_a   1.000
_cell.length_b   1.000
_cell.length_c   1.000
_cell.angle_alpha   90.00
_cell.angle_beta   90.00
_cell.angle_gamma   90.00
#
_symmetry.space_group_name_H-M   'P 1'
#
loop_
_entity.id
_entity.type
_entity.pdbx_description
1 polymer ?
#
loop_
_entity_poly.entity_id
_entity_poly.type
_entity_poly.pdbx_seq_one_letter_code
_entity_poly.pdbx_strand_id
1 'polypeptide(L)'
;MKLFVSKGGRGPGIPIYELMIWVIYVSLYKYGVTLESRALPHIRENFPFPQLMLYCIATTAYVIPLYRGIGPWLLRRRRYVLLGLLSGVYFLFFMKWCNWGVTHLFKMLNTNPALDNFYVSQARWYDHSLLNLSLHGSEHLIDPLVFFSIMFMRWGFENERKRHDLERDHLVLQLETLKAQLHPHFLFNTLNSIYGMSLTGAKDTPSFILRLSDMMRYVLYDCQGNQVLLDKDLTFVGNYLEMEKKRYPMADISFDIMAPDREKITIAPLLLIPFLENSFKHGSQRVADSGFIRGRVEVADGALHFTLSNSVLTGMPVRSGQYGGVGIENVRKRLALYYPERHTLQITGNGDVYTVDLKIRL
;
A
#
# COMPACT_ATOMS: atom_id res chain seq x y z
N MET A 1 -7.98 21.56 2.51
CA MET A 1 -6.89 21.88 1.59
C MET A 1 -6.50 20.61 0.86
N LYS A 2 -7.09 20.40 -0.34
CA LYS A 2 -6.88 19.20 -1.15
C LYS A 2 -5.50 19.32 -1.81
N LEU A 3 -4.51 18.62 -1.27
CA LEU A 3 -3.25 18.43 -1.94
C LEU A 3 -3.48 17.56 -3.18
N PHE A 4 -3.35 18.19 -4.33
CA PHE A 4 -3.21 17.57 -5.64
C PHE A 4 -2.01 16.62 -5.59
N VAL A 5 -2.24 15.34 -5.33
CA VAL A 5 -1.30 14.29 -5.71
C VAL A 5 -1.42 14.16 -7.22
N SER A 6 -0.52 14.81 -7.91
CA SER A 6 -0.27 14.59 -9.34
C SER A 6 -0.05 13.09 -9.54
N LYS A 7 -1.05 12.40 -10.10
CA LYS A 7 -0.84 11.12 -10.75
C LYS A 7 0.17 11.38 -11.87
N GLY A 8 1.44 11.12 -11.58
CA GLY A 8 2.54 11.16 -12.56
C GLY A 8 2.37 10.07 -13.59
N GLY A 9 1.35 10.18 -14.41
CA GLY A 9 1.22 9.50 -15.67
C GLY A 9 2.25 10.11 -16.62
N ARG A 10 3.46 9.57 -16.65
CA ARG A 10 4.32 9.78 -17.83
C ARG A 10 3.55 9.19 -18.99
N GLY A 11 3.20 10.05 -19.98
CA GLY A 11 2.61 9.67 -21.23
C GLY A 11 3.40 8.52 -21.91
N PRO A 12 2.92 7.99 -23.05
CA PRO A 12 3.49 6.83 -23.73
C PRO A 12 4.89 7.06 -24.33
N GLY A 13 5.69 7.94 -23.74
CA GLY A 13 7.06 8.24 -24.14
C GLY A 13 7.99 7.04 -23.97
N ILE A 14 8.96 6.94 -24.90
CA ILE A 14 10.04 5.96 -24.81
C ILE A 14 10.98 6.41 -23.69
N PRO A 15 11.30 5.57 -22.68
CA PRO A 15 12.30 5.90 -21.67
C PRO A 15 13.67 6.15 -22.32
N ILE A 16 14.44 7.09 -21.79
CA ILE A 16 15.74 7.48 -22.36
C ILE A 16 16.70 6.28 -22.50
N TYR A 17 16.75 5.39 -21.51
CA TYR A 17 17.59 4.19 -21.56
C TYR A 17 17.21 3.26 -22.72
N GLU A 18 15.92 3.12 -23.01
CA GLU A 18 15.40 2.29 -24.10
C GLU A 18 15.81 2.88 -25.45
N LEU A 19 15.68 4.21 -25.59
CA LEU A 19 16.14 4.91 -26.79
C LEU A 19 17.66 4.76 -26.98
N MET A 20 18.46 4.91 -25.92
CA MET A 20 19.91 4.73 -25.97
C MET A 20 20.31 3.31 -26.44
N ILE A 21 19.68 2.28 -25.86
CA ILE A 21 19.94 0.90 -26.28
C ILE A 21 19.57 0.69 -27.75
N TRP A 22 18.44 1.24 -28.19
CA TRP A 22 18.02 1.21 -29.59
C TRP A 22 19.06 1.87 -30.53
N VAL A 23 19.50 3.07 -30.19
CA VAL A 23 20.50 3.80 -30.97
C VAL A 23 21.81 3.02 -31.06
N ILE A 24 22.32 2.53 -29.94
CA ILE A 24 23.55 1.72 -29.89
C ILE A 24 23.37 0.44 -30.70
N TYR A 25 22.28 -0.28 -30.51
CA TYR A 25 22.01 -1.52 -31.20
C TYR A 25 21.94 -1.33 -32.73
N VAL A 26 21.18 -0.34 -33.20
CA VAL A 26 21.02 -0.09 -34.63
C VAL A 26 22.30 0.44 -35.24
N SER A 27 22.98 1.43 -34.62
CA SER A 27 24.12 2.09 -35.21
C SER A 27 25.41 1.27 -35.12
N LEU A 28 25.66 0.58 -34.02
CA LEU A 28 26.91 -0.19 -33.87
C LEU A 28 26.78 -1.63 -34.37
N TYR A 29 25.68 -2.30 -34.00
CA TYR A 29 25.53 -3.70 -34.35
C TYR A 29 24.89 -3.90 -35.73
N LYS A 30 23.64 -3.51 -35.92
CA LYS A 30 22.88 -3.77 -37.18
C LYS A 30 23.56 -3.09 -38.39
N TYR A 31 23.89 -1.83 -38.25
CA TYR A 31 24.56 -1.10 -39.33
C TYR A 31 25.98 -1.64 -39.59
N GLY A 32 26.73 -1.94 -38.52
CA GLY A 32 28.07 -2.54 -38.63
C GLY A 32 28.07 -3.89 -39.37
N VAL A 33 27.20 -4.82 -38.94
CA VAL A 33 27.03 -6.13 -39.59
C VAL A 33 26.57 -5.98 -41.06
N THR A 34 25.69 -5.01 -41.32
CA THR A 34 25.22 -4.76 -42.70
C THR A 34 26.33 -4.23 -43.59
N LEU A 35 27.25 -3.42 -43.06
CA LEU A 35 28.40 -2.93 -43.78
C LEU A 35 29.45 -4.01 -44.17
N GLU A 36 29.49 -5.11 -43.39
CA GLU A 36 30.33 -6.27 -43.68
C GLU A 36 29.80 -7.13 -44.84
N SER A 37 28.61 -6.81 -45.35
CA SER A 37 28.00 -7.57 -46.45
C SER A 37 28.86 -7.50 -47.71
N ARG A 38 29.21 -8.68 -48.24
CA ARG A 38 29.96 -8.79 -49.50
C ARG A 38 29.25 -8.20 -50.72
N ALA A 39 27.95 -7.91 -50.60
CA ALA A 39 27.15 -7.32 -51.66
C ALA A 39 27.25 -5.78 -51.72
N LEU A 40 27.90 -5.17 -50.73
CA LEU A 40 28.20 -3.74 -50.75
C LEU A 40 29.53 -3.45 -51.43
N PRO A 41 29.65 -2.35 -52.20
CA PRO A 41 30.94 -1.94 -52.77
C PRO A 41 31.91 -1.56 -51.65
N HIS A 42 33.22 -1.69 -51.93
CA HIS A 42 34.26 -1.31 -50.93
C HIS A 42 34.12 0.15 -50.51
N ILE A 43 33.97 0.34 -49.20
CA ILE A 43 33.29 1.45 -48.47
C ILE A 43 34.08 2.78 -48.51
N ARG A 44 35.22 2.90 -49.13
CA ARG A 44 36.10 4.07 -48.93
C ARG A 44 35.56 5.41 -49.43
N GLU A 45 34.54 5.45 -50.29
CA GLU A 45 34.16 6.72 -50.96
C GLU A 45 32.78 7.28 -50.58
N ASN A 46 31.87 6.51 -49.95
CA ASN A 46 30.48 6.95 -49.75
C ASN A 46 29.92 6.67 -48.34
N PHE A 47 30.74 6.63 -47.33
CA PHE A 47 30.28 6.48 -45.94
C PHE A 47 29.93 7.84 -45.31
N PRO A 48 28.86 7.95 -44.51
CA PRO A 48 27.81 6.95 -44.20
C PRO A 48 26.73 6.88 -45.29
N PHE A 49 26.11 5.68 -45.46
CA PHE A 49 24.94 5.52 -46.34
C PHE A 49 23.64 5.79 -45.53
N PRO A 50 23.01 7.00 -45.59
CA PRO A 50 21.82 7.30 -44.79
C PRO A 50 20.66 6.36 -45.06
N GLN A 51 20.49 5.94 -46.34
CA GLN A 51 19.45 5.00 -46.74
C GLN A 51 19.64 3.62 -46.09
N LEU A 52 20.87 3.15 -45.92
CA LEU A 52 21.18 1.90 -45.25
C LEU A 52 20.90 1.98 -43.74
N MET A 53 21.15 3.13 -43.12
CA MET A 53 20.80 3.36 -41.73
C MET A 53 19.28 3.32 -41.52
N LEU A 54 18.49 3.95 -42.39
CA LEU A 54 17.02 3.90 -42.37
C LEU A 54 16.52 2.45 -42.58
N TYR A 55 17.16 1.70 -43.48
CA TYR A 55 16.87 0.27 -43.64
C TYR A 55 17.12 -0.52 -42.34
N CYS A 56 18.25 -0.31 -41.67
CA CYS A 56 18.55 -0.97 -40.40
C CYS A 56 17.54 -0.61 -39.30
N ILE A 57 17.08 0.65 -39.24
CA ILE A 57 16.02 1.06 -38.33
C ILE A 57 14.69 0.34 -38.67
N ALA A 58 14.32 0.33 -39.95
CA ALA A 58 13.06 -0.28 -40.42
C ALA A 58 13.05 -1.81 -40.17
N THR A 59 14.15 -2.50 -40.44
CA THR A 59 14.29 -3.96 -40.20
C THR A 59 14.34 -4.33 -38.71
N THR A 60 14.46 -3.36 -37.80
CA THR A 60 14.40 -3.60 -36.35
C THR A 60 13.03 -3.26 -35.73
N ALA A 61 12.23 -2.44 -36.42
CA ALA A 61 10.96 -1.93 -35.86
C ALA A 61 9.91 -3.02 -35.55
N TYR A 62 9.99 -4.19 -36.20
CA TYR A 62 9.09 -5.32 -35.98
C TYR A 62 9.09 -5.81 -34.52
N VAL A 63 10.15 -5.55 -33.76
CA VAL A 63 10.29 -6.04 -32.38
C VAL A 63 9.42 -5.25 -31.39
N ILE A 64 9.07 -4.00 -31.75
CA ILE A 64 8.32 -3.10 -30.85
C ILE A 64 7.02 -3.72 -30.29
N PRO A 65 6.14 -4.33 -31.12
CA PRO A 65 4.90 -4.93 -30.61
C PRO A 65 5.16 -6.07 -29.62
N LEU A 66 6.21 -6.85 -29.79
CA LEU A 66 6.56 -7.95 -28.92
C LEU A 66 6.98 -7.46 -27.53
N TYR A 67 8.00 -6.61 -27.45
CA TYR A 67 8.57 -6.24 -26.15
C TYR A 67 7.77 -5.14 -25.41
N ARG A 68 6.99 -4.33 -26.12
CA ARG A 68 6.12 -3.31 -25.49
C ARG A 68 4.70 -3.78 -25.21
N GLY A 69 4.16 -4.69 -26.00
CA GLY A 69 2.78 -5.14 -25.93
C GLY A 69 2.65 -6.56 -25.40
N ILE A 70 2.97 -7.53 -26.28
CA ILE A 70 2.70 -8.97 -26.03
C ILE A 70 3.51 -9.50 -24.84
N GLY A 71 4.79 -9.21 -24.78
CA GLY A 71 5.68 -9.71 -23.75
C GLY A 71 5.30 -9.27 -22.33
N PRO A 72 5.17 -7.95 -22.05
CA PRO A 72 4.74 -7.47 -20.74
C PRO A 72 3.34 -7.96 -20.34
N TRP A 73 2.43 -8.11 -21.28
CA TRP A 73 1.10 -8.64 -21.02
C TRP A 73 1.14 -10.11 -20.56
N LEU A 74 1.96 -10.97 -21.21
CA LEU A 74 2.16 -12.35 -20.83
C LEU A 74 2.90 -12.49 -19.48
N LEU A 75 3.92 -11.65 -19.22
CA LEU A 75 4.64 -11.61 -17.95
C LEU A 75 3.71 -11.25 -16.78
N ARG A 76 2.85 -10.26 -16.93
CA ARG A 76 1.87 -9.88 -15.90
C ARG A 76 0.89 -11.00 -15.59
N ARG A 77 0.56 -11.85 -16.59
CA ARG A 77 -0.32 -13.03 -16.44
C ARG A 77 0.44 -14.29 -16.02
N ARG A 78 1.75 -14.20 -15.76
CA ARG A 78 2.62 -15.34 -15.38
C ARG A 78 2.60 -16.50 -16.39
N ARG A 79 2.34 -16.22 -17.68
CA ARG A 79 2.28 -17.23 -18.74
C ARG A 79 3.63 -17.37 -19.45
N TYR A 80 4.67 -17.79 -18.71
CA TYR A 80 6.05 -17.84 -19.18
C TYR A 80 6.27 -18.82 -20.34
N VAL A 81 5.64 -19.98 -20.30
CA VAL A 81 5.73 -20.99 -21.37
C VAL A 81 5.15 -20.44 -22.67
N LEU A 82 3.98 -19.80 -22.59
CA LEU A 82 3.36 -19.17 -23.77
C LEU A 82 4.19 -18.02 -24.31
N LEU A 83 4.85 -17.25 -23.45
CA LEU A 83 5.80 -16.22 -23.86
C LEU A 83 6.97 -16.81 -24.65
N GLY A 84 7.57 -17.91 -24.18
CA GLY A 84 8.65 -18.61 -24.88
C GLY A 84 8.22 -19.12 -26.25
N LEU A 85 7.08 -19.82 -26.33
CA LEU A 85 6.55 -20.35 -27.58
C LEU A 85 6.21 -19.25 -28.60
N LEU A 86 5.46 -18.23 -28.17
CA LEU A 86 5.11 -17.11 -29.06
C LEU A 86 6.34 -16.32 -29.51
N SER A 87 7.32 -16.12 -28.64
CA SER A 87 8.56 -15.45 -29.00
C SER A 87 9.36 -16.27 -30.00
N GLY A 88 9.43 -17.60 -29.84
CA GLY A 88 10.05 -18.50 -30.79
C GLY A 88 9.43 -18.37 -32.18
N VAL A 89 8.11 -18.49 -32.29
CA VAL A 89 7.38 -18.30 -33.54
C VAL A 89 7.61 -16.90 -34.13
N TYR A 90 7.57 -15.88 -33.27
CA TYR A 90 7.74 -14.50 -33.68
C TYR A 90 9.12 -14.25 -34.33
N PHE A 91 10.20 -14.72 -33.70
CA PHE A 91 11.56 -14.55 -34.23
C PHE A 91 11.88 -15.48 -35.38
N LEU A 92 11.28 -16.66 -35.49
CA LEU A 92 11.54 -17.59 -36.59
C LEU A 92 10.78 -17.23 -37.89
N PHE A 93 9.55 -16.75 -37.77
CA PHE A 93 8.67 -16.52 -38.92
C PHE A 93 8.34 -15.03 -39.11
N PHE A 94 7.77 -14.35 -38.09
CA PHE A 94 7.28 -12.99 -38.25
C PHE A 94 8.40 -11.99 -38.56
N MET A 95 9.57 -12.17 -37.97
CA MET A 95 10.76 -11.39 -38.29
C MET A 95 11.09 -11.46 -39.78
N LYS A 96 11.14 -12.67 -40.35
CA LYS A 96 11.45 -12.87 -41.75
C LYS A 96 10.43 -12.22 -42.69
N TRP A 97 9.14 -12.34 -42.37
CA TRP A 97 8.08 -11.72 -43.15
C TRP A 97 8.15 -10.17 -43.11
N CYS A 98 8.40 -9.59 -41.96
CA CYS A 98 8.57 -8.15 -41.83
C CYS A 98 9.81 -7.66 -42.60
N ASN A 99 10.95 -8.34 -42.44
CA ASN A 99 12.19 -7.96 -43.11
C ASN A 99 12.13 -8.19 -44.64
N TRP A 100 11.41 -9.22 -45.10
CA TRP A 100 11.10 -9.41 -46.50
C TRP A 100 10.33 -8.20 -47.06
N GLY A 101 9.26 -7.77 -46.42
CA GLY A 101 8.46 -6.62 -46.85
C GLY A 101 9.28 -5.32 -46.86
N VAL A 102 10.05 -5.07 -45.78
CA VAL A 102 10.94 -3.89 -45.71
C VAL A 102 11.99 -3.93 -46.82
N THR A 103 12.64 -5.09 -47.05
CA THR A 103 13.67 -5.21 -48.08
C THR A 103 13.14 -4.96 -49.48
N HIS A 104 11.98 -5.50 -49.82
CA HIS A 104 11.33 -5.25 -51.12
C HIS A 104 10.93 -3.79 -51.30
N LEU A 105 10.42 -3.14 -50.22
CA LEU A 105 10.13 -1.72 -50.24
C LEU A 105 11.37 -0.87 -50.50
N PHE A 106 12.48 -1.14 -49.78
CA PHE A 106 13.72 -0.40 -49.96
C PHE A 106 14.38 -0.66 -51.34
N LYS A 107 14.27 -1.90 -51.83
CA LYS A 107 14.67 -2.23 -53.18
C LYS A 107 13.91 -1.42 -54.23
N MET A 108 12.59 -1.27 -54.08
CA MET A 108 11.74 -0.48 -55.00
C MET A 108 12.00 1.01 -54.91
N LEU A 109 12.29 1.55 -53.74
CA LEU A 109 12.55 2.96 -53.50
C LEU A 109 14.03 3.34 -53.69
N ASN A 110 14.91 2.37 -53.97
CA ASN A 110 16.32 2.63 -54.07
C ASN A 110 16.66 3.53 -55.29
N THR A 111 17.35 4.62 -55.01
CA THR A 111 17.87 5.56 -56.03
C THR A 111 19.37 5.56 -56.10
N ASN A 112 20.04 4.79 -55.22
CA ASN A 112 21.52 4.71 -55.17
C ASN A 112 22.01 3.42 -55.82
N PRO A 113 22.64 3.50 -57.02
CA PRO A 113 23.14 2.31 -57.74
C PRO A 113 24.11 1.47 -56.91
N ALA A 114 24.86 2.08 -55.98
CA ALA A 114 25.79 1.36 -55.11
C ALA A 114 25.11 0.35 -54.16
N LEU A 115 23.82 0.54 -53.86
CA LEU A 115 23.05 -0.35 -52.97
C LEU A 115 22.19 -1.38 -53.72
N ASP A 116 22.10 -1.34 -55.05
CA ASP A 116 21.26 -2.26 -55.83
C ASP A 116 21.63 -3.71 -55.59
N ASN A 117 22.92 -4.06 -55.70
CA ASN A 117 23.37 -5.43 -55.46
C ASN A 117 23.06 -5.92 -54.06
N PHE A 118 23.14 -5.03 -53.05
CA PHE A 118 22.80 -5.34 -51.66
C PHE A 118 21.32 -5.67 -51.54
N TYR A 119 20.39 -4.81 -51.99
CA TYR A 119 18.96 -5.06 -51.86
C TYR A 119 18.50 -6.24 -52.70
N VAL A 120 19.06 -6.48 -53.87
CA VAL A 120 18.77 -7.65 -54.70
C VAL A 120 19.22 -8.94 -53.99
N SER A 121 20.39 -8.96 -53.40
CA SER A 121 20.90 -10.12 -52.67
C SER A 121 20.08 -10.43 -51.42
N GLN A 122 19.74 -9.40 -50.65
CA GLN A 122 18.88 -9.53 -49.44
C GLN A 122 17.46 -10.01 -49.82
N ALA A 123 16.88 -9.46 -50.88
CA ALA A 123 15.56 -9.89 -51.34
C ALA A 123 15.53 -11.37 -51.74
N ARG A 124 16.52 -11.83 -52.53
CA ARG A 124 16.66 -13.25 -52.89
C ARG A 124 16.79 -14.17 -51.67
N TRP A 125 17.55 -13.69 -50.66
CA TRP A 125 17.74 -14.47 -49.44
C TRP A 125 16.42 -14.62 -48.69
N TYR A 126 15.65 -13.55 -48.51
CA TYR A 126 14.34 -13.59 -47.86
C TYR A 126 13.32 -14.41 -48.67
N ASP A 127 13.28 -14.29 -50.00
CA ASP A 127 12.41 -15.09 -50.87
C ASP A 127 12.63 -16.60 -50.68
N HIS A 128 13.88 -17.03 -50.50
CA HIS A 128 14.18 -18.44 -50.25
C HIS A 128 13.96 -18.89 -48.80
N SER A 129 14.08 -17.98 -47.84
CA SER A 129 14.11 -18.33 -46.41
C SER A 129 12.77 -18.20 -45.70
N LEU A 130 11.75 -17.60 -46.33
CA LEU A 130 10.47 -17.29 -45.70
C LEU A 130 9.80 -18.50 -45.02
N LEU A 131 9.80 -19.65 -45.67
CA LEU A 131 9.17 -20.89 -45.17
C LEU A 131 10.16 -21.90 -44.59
N ASN A 132 11.44 -21.62 -44.65
CA ASN A 132 12.48 -22.51 -44.16
C ASN A 132 12.84 -22.17 -42.69
N LEU A 133 13.04 -23.21 -41.87
CA LEU A 133 13.55 -23.08 -40.49
C LEU A 133 15.07 -22.77 -40.46
N SER A 134 15.65 -22.34 -41.57
CA SER A 134 17.07 -22.02 -41.62
C SER A 134 17.38 -20.81 -40.72
N LEU A 135 18.15 -21.05 -39.67
CA LEU A 135 18.74 -20.03 -38.80
C LEU A 135 20.06 -19.58 -39.45
N HIS A 136 19.99 -18.55 -40.27
CA HIS A 136 21.19 -17.97 -40.87
C HIS A 136 21.47 -16.61 -40.23
N GLY A 137 22.66 -16.52 -39.64
CA GLY A 137 23.20 -15.28 -39.11
C GLY A 137 22.97 -15.06 -37.59
N SER A 138 23.83 -14.23 -37.04
CA SER A 138 23.83 -13.82 -35.65
C SER A 138 22.52 -13.11 -35.22
N GLU A 139 21.75 -12.57 -36.18
CA GLU A 139 20.52 -11.82 -35.94
C GLU A 139 19.45 -12.63 -35.22
N HIS A 140 19.31 -13.92 -35.54
CA HIS A 140 18.31 -14.80 -34.90
C HIS A 140 18.59 -15.08 -33.43
N LEU A 141 19.81 -14.82 -32.94
CA LEU A 141 20.19 -14.99 -31.53
C LEU A 141 20.32 -13.64 -30.83
N ILE A 142 20.91 -12.65 -31.48
CA ILE A 142 21.24 -11.36 -30.88
C ILE A 142 19.98 -10.48 -30.72
N ASP A 143 19.13 -10.43 -31.77
CA ASP A 143 17.88 -9.67 -31.69
C ASP A 143 17.01 -10.10 -30.49
N PRO A 144 16.68 -11.41 -30.32
CA PRO A 144 15.93 -11.86 -29.12
C PRO A 144 16.63 -11.48 -27.81
N LEU A 145 17.95 -11.69 -27.72
CA LEU A 145 18.71 -11.42 -26.50
C LEU A 145 18.63 -9.95 -26.08
N VAL A 146 18.85 -9.03 -27.01
CA VAL A 146 18.81 -7.59 -26.75
C VAL A 146 17.41 -7.16 -26.32
N PHE A 147 16.37 -7.57 -27.04
CA PHE A 147 15.02 -7.13 -26.75
C PHE A 147 14.39 -7.79 -25.53
N PHE A 148 14.71 -9.04 -25.24
CA PHE A 148 14.36 -9.65 -23.96
C PHE A 148 15.06 -8.95 -22.80
N SER A 149 16.32 -8.55 -22.94
CA SER A 149 17.04 -7.79 -21.91
C SER A 149 16.34 -6.46 -21.63
N ILE A 150 15.92 -5.71 -22.66
CA ILE A 150 15.14 -4.48 -22.50
C ILE A 150 13.80 -4.77 -21.80
N MET A 151 13.10 -5.82 -22.22
CA MET A 151 11.81 -6.19 -21.65
C MET A 151 11.91 -6.57 -20.15
N PHE A 152 12.91 -7.39 -19.79
CA PHE A 152 13.13 -7.78 -18.39
C PHE A 152 13.60 -6.61 -17.53
N MET A 153 14.47 -5.76 -18.04
CA MET A 153 14.91 -4.54 -17.34
C MET A 153 13.71 -3.62 -17.05
N ARG A 154 12.87 -3.39 -18.03
CA ARG A 154 11.64 -2.60 -17.86
C ARG A 154 10.68 -3.23 -16.85
N TRP A 155 10.46 -4.54 -16.94
CA TRP A 155 9.63 -5.27 -15.98
C TRP A 155 10.19 -5.19 -14.55
N GLY A 156 11.53 -5.31 -14.40
CA GLY A 156 12.22 -5.14 -13.13
C GLY A 156 11.98 -3.76 -12.51
N PHE A 157 12.19 -2.68 -13.29
CA PHE A 157 11.93 -1.32 -12.82
C PHE A 157 10.46 -1.05 -12.47
N GLU A 158 9.52 -1.61 -13.25
CA GLU A 158 8.09 -1.49 -12.94
C GLU A 158 7.73 -2.20 -11.63
N ASN A 159 8.30 -3.38 -11.39
CA ASN A 159 8.06 -4.14 -10.15
C ASN A 159 8.70 -3.47 -8.93
N GLU A 160 9.92 -2.96 -9.05
CA GLU A 160 10.60 -2.25 -7.98
C GLU A 160 9.83 -0.98 -7.57
N ARG A 161 9.35 -0.21 -8.55
CA ARG A 161 8.47 0.94 -8.28
C ARG A 161 7.22 0.55 -7.52
N LYS A 162 6.52 -0.49 -7.96
CA LYS A 162 5.31 -0.97 -7.27
C LYS A 162 5.60 -1.39 -5.84
N ARG A 163 6.75 -2.03 -5.62
CA ARG A 163 7.19 -2.43 -4.28
C ARG A 163 7.38 -1.21 -3.39
N HIS A 164 8.10 -0.19 -3.86
CA HIS A 164 8.29 1.06 -3.11
C HIS A 164 6.98 1.81 -2.84
N ASP A 165 6.05 1.85 -3.80
CA ASP A 165 4.74 2.47 -3.59
C ASP A 165 3.94 1.73 -2.51
N LEU A 166 3.93 0.39 -2.52
CA LEU A 166 3.27 -0.42 -1.50
C LEU A 166 3.91 -0.25 -0.11
N GLU A 167 5.24 -0.23 -0.02
CA GLU A 167 5.97 0.03 1.23
C GLU A 167 5.62 1.41 1.79
N ARG A 168 5.59 2.43 0.95
CA ARG A 168 5.19 3.79 1.34
C ARG A 168 3.76 3.84 1.84
N ASP A 169 2.82 3.23 1.12
CA ASP A 169 1.40 3.21 1.51
C ASP A 169 1.20 2.44 2.82
N HIS A 170 1.95 1.35 3.04
CA HIS A 170 1.96 0.62 4.30
C HIS A 170 2.45 1.49 5.47
N LEU A 171 3.55 2.24 5.28
CA LEU A 171 4.06 3.17 6.30
C LEU A 171 3.06 4.29 6.61
N VAL A 172 2.38 4.84 5.60
CA VAL A 172 1.33 5.86 5.80
C VAL A 172 0.18 5.28 6.62
N LEU A 173 -0.29 4.07 6.30
CA LEU A 173 -1.35 3.41 7.06
C LEU A 173 -0.92 3.12 8.50
N GLN A 174 0.32 2.72 8.74
CA GLN A 174 0.86 2.53 10.09
C GLN A 174 0.87 3.84 10.87
N LEU A 175 1.30 4.96 10.26
CA LEU A 175 1.28 6.29 10.87
C LEU A 175 -0.14 6.78 11.17
N GLU A 176 -1.09 6.54 10.27
CA GLU A 176 -2.50 6.89 10.50
C GLU A 176 -3.10 6.07 11.64
N THR A 177 -2.78 4.78 11.70
CA THR A 177 -3.21 3.90 12.80
C THR A 177 -2.63 4.38 14.13
N LEU A 178 -1.35 4.74 14.15
CA LEU A 178 -0.69 5.28 15.36
C LEU A 178 -1.31 6.62 15.81
N LYS A 179 -1.59 7.52 14.86
CA LYS A 179 -2.29 8.79 15.15
C LYS A 179 -3.71 8.56 15.67
N ALA A 180 -4.43 7.57 15.16
CA ALA A 180 -5.78 7.25 15.61
C ALA A 180 -5.81 6.70 17.05
N GLN A 181 -4.72 6.06 17.51
CA GLN A 181 -4.60 5.60 18.90
C GLN A 181 -4.46 6.73 19.93
N LEU A 182 -4.06 7.92 19.50
CA LEU A 182 -3.84 9.07 20.40
C LEU A 182 -5.12 9.80 20.82
N HIS A 183 -6.31 9.42 20.35
CA HIS A 183 -7.57 10.15 20.64
C HIS A 183 -7.37 11.69 20.67
N PRO A 184 -7.17 12.35 19.51
CA PRO A 184 -6.74 13.76 19.49
C PRO A 184 -7.65 14.70 20.31
N HIS A 185 -8.94 14.41 20.31
CA HIS A 185 -9.91 15.20 21.07
C HIS A 185 -9.73 15.09 22.58
N PHE A 186 -9.41 13.88 23.11
CA PHE A 186 -9.09 13.71 24.52
C PHE A 186 -7.83 14.50 24.89
N LEU A 187 -6.77 14.39 24.07
CA LEU A 187 -5.52 15.09 24.32
C LEU A 187 -5.70 16.61 24.36
N PHE A 188 -6.40 17.19 23.36
CA PHE A 188 -6.70 18.62 23.33
C PHE A 188 -7.52 19.08 24.54
N ASN A 189 -8.54 18.31 24.91
CA ASN A 189 -9.37 18.65 26.07
C ASN A 189 -8.59 18.58 27.38
N THR A 190 -7.69 17.60 27.53
CA THR A 190 -6.86 17.46 28.73
C THR A 190 -5.85 18.61 28.81
N LEU A 191 -5.20 18.99 27.70
CA LEU A 191 -4.30 20.13 27.67
C LEU A 191 -5.02 21.44 28.01
N ASN A 192 -6.25 21.64 27.50
CA ASN A 192 -7.06 22.79 27.85
C ASN A 192 -7.43 22.83 29.35
N SER A 193 -7.73 21.65 29.93
CA SER A 193 -7.99 21.55 31.37
C SER A 193 -6.76 21.89 32.20
N ILE A 194 -5.59 21.38 31.84
CA ILE A 194 -4.30 21.70 32.48
C ILE A 194 -3.98 23.19 32.36
N TYR A 195 -4.22 23.80 31.21
CA TYR A 195 -4.06 25.23 31.01
C TYR A 195 -4.98 26.01 31.93
N GLY A 196 -6.26 25.66 32.03
CA GLY A 196 -7.21 26.29 32.98
C GLY A 196 -6.75 26.15 34.45
N MET A 197 -6.28 24.97 34.86
CA MET A 197 -5.72 24.73 36.20
C MET A 197 -4.47 25.55 36.47
N SER A 198 -3.61 25.74 35.46
CA SER A 198 -2.42 26.57 35.55
C SER A 198 -2.76 28.06 35.78
N LEU A 199 -3.78 28.59 35.08
CA LEU A 199 -4.24 29.97 35.25
C LEU A 199 -4.82 30.24 36.62
N THR A 200 -5.46 29.24 37.24
CA THR A 200 -6.07 29.36 38.59
C THR A 200 -5.06 29.03 39.71
N GLY A 201 -3.83 28.67 39.39
CA GLY A 201 -2.82 28.27 40.36
C GLY A 201 -3.18 27.00 41.13
N ALA A 202 -3.93 26.08 40.53
CA ALA A 202 -4.37 24.84 41.16
C ALA A 202 -3.18 23.97 41.57
N LYS A 203 -3.11 23.58 42.85
CA LYS A 203 -2.00 22.77 43.43
C LYS A 203 -1.82 21.43 42.74
N ASP A 204 -2.86 20.86 42.13
CA ASP A 204 -2.85 19.57 41.48
C ASP A 204 -2.31 19.60 40.05
N THR A 205 -2.02 20.79 39.48
CA THR A 205 -1.56 20.92 38.09
C THR A 205 -0.33 20.05 37.77
N PRO A 206 0.73 19.97 38.60
CA PRO A 206 1.87 19.09 38.30
C PRO A 206 1.52 17.61 38.25
N SER A 207 0.65 17.14 39.14
CA SER A 207 0.21 15.75 39.16
C SER A 207 -0.59 15.36 37.91
N PHE A 208 -1.36 16.29 37.37
CA PHE A 208 -2.11 16.11 36.12
C PHE A 208 -1.19 16.02 34.90
N ILE A 209 -0.15 16.83 34.85
CA ILE A 209 0.87 16.77 33.79
C ILE A 209 1.58 15.42 33.82
N LEU A 210 1.95 14.91 35.00
CA LEU A 210 2.58 13.58 35.16
C LEU A 210 1.66 12.46 34.70
N ARG A 211 0.38 12.48 35.09
CA ARG A 211 -0.61 11.48 34.64
C ARG A 211 -0.79 11.48 33.12
N LEU A 212 -0.87 12.67 32.51
CA LEU A 212 -0.94 12.79 31.05
C LEU A 212 0.32 12.22 30.39
N SER A 213 1.50 12.52 30.94
CA SER A 213 2.78 11.98 30.45
C SER A 213 2.83 10.45 30.53
N ASP A 214 2.34 9.85 31.62
CA ASP A 214 2.29 8.40 31.79
C ASP A 214 1.32 7.74 30.81
N MET A 215 0.16 8.37 30.60
CA MET A 215 -0.81 7.90 29.59
C MET A 215 -0.24 7.98 28.18
N MET A 216 0.46 9.06 27.83
CA MET A 216 1.12 9.20 26.55
C MET A 216 2.23 8.14 26.37
N ARG A 217 3.01 7.90 27.40
CA ARG A 217 4.05 6.86 27.38
C ARG A 217 3.45 5.49 27.11
N TYR A 218 2.38 5.14 27.81
CA TYR A 218 1.66 3.88 27.61
C TYR A 218 1.19 3.71 26.16
N VAL A 219 0.54 4.71 25.59
CA VAL A 219 0.06 4.65 24.18
C VAL A 219 1.19 4.56 23.18
N LEU A 220 2.29 5.31 23.39
CA LEU A 220 3.40 5.37 22.43
C LEU A 220 4.32 4.14 22.49
N TYR A 221 4.50 3.54 23.67
CA TYR A 221 5.52 2.49 23.86
C TYR A 221 4.94 1.12 24.26
N ASP A 222 3.94 1.08 25.13
CA ASP A 222 3.41 -0.20 25.65
C ASP A 222 2.34 -0.82 24.73
N CYS A 223 1.56 0.00 24.04
CA CYS A 223 0.48 -0.44 23.16
C CYS A 223 0.91 -0.94 21.77
N GLN A 224 2.21 -1.06 21.48
CA GLN A 224 2.71 -1.50 20.18
C GLN A 224 2.50 -3.02 19.91
N GLY A 225 2.22 -3.80 20.94
CA GLY A 225 1.98 -5.24 20.85
C GLY A 225 0.49 -5.58 20.71
N ASN A 226 0.23 -6.86 20.41
CA ASN A 226 -1.14 -7.40 20.39
C ASN A 226 -1.74 -7.55 21.79
N GLN A 227 -0.93 -7.62 22.82
CA GLN A 227 -1.31 -7.77 24.22
C GLN A 227 -0.39 -6.95 25.13
N VAL A 228 -0.94 -6.48 26.24
CA VAL A 228 -0.24 -5.73 27.29
C VAL A 228 -0.61 -6.32 28.66
N LEU A 229 0.21 -6.07 29.67
CA LEU A 229 -0.14 -6.45 31.03
C LEU A 229 -1.41 -5.73 31.50
N LEU A 230 -2.32 -6.47 32.10
CA LEU A 230 -3.60 -5.93 32.59
C LEU A 230 -3.38 -4.80 33.60
N ASP A 231 -2.34 -4.89 34.44
CA ASP A 231 -1.94 -3.85 35.37
C ASP A 231 -1.67 -2.50 34.69
N LYS A 232 -0.95 -2.53 33.57
CA LYS A 232 -0.65 -1.32 32.80
C LYS A 232 -1.91 -0.70 32.16
N ASP A 233 -2.79 -1.56 31.61
CA ASP A 233 -4.04 -1.12 31.00
C ASP A 233 -5.01 -0.53 32.04
N LEU A 234 -5.13 -1.16 33.21
CA LEU A 234 -5.92 -0.66 34.32
C LEU A 234 -5.33 0.61 34.97
N THR A 235 -4.03 0.76 34.99
CA THR A 235 -3.36 1.99 35.40
C THR A 235 -3.71 3.14 34.44
N PHE A 236 -3.70 2.87 33.15
CA PHE A 236 -4.15 3.84 32.14
C PHE A 236 -5.63 4.22 32.34
N VAL A 237 -6.51 3.23 32.54
CA VAL A 237 -7.94 3.46 32.87
C VAL A 237 -8.10 4.34 34.12
N GLY A 238 -7.36 4.05 35.18
CA GLY A 238 -7.37 4.86 36.41
C GLY A 238 -6.97 6.31 36.17
N ASN A 239 -5.87 6.54 35.46
CA ASN A 239 -5.42 7.88 35.10
C ASN A 239 -6.46 8.63 34.25
N TYR A 240 -7.06 7.94 33.28
CA TYR A 240 -8.13 8.48 32.45
C TYR A 240 -9.34 8.94 33.30
N LEU A 241 -9.80 8.08 34.20
CA LEU A 241 -10.95 8.37 35.09
C LEU A 241 -10.67 9.56 36.02
N GLU A 242 -9.48 9.65 36.60
CA GLU A 242 -9.09 10.78 37.46
C GLU A 242 -9.06 12.11 36.70
N MET A 243 -8.66 12.08 35.43
CA MET A 243 -8.70 13.26 34.58
C MET A 243 -10.14 13.69 34.26
N GLU A 244 -11.01 12.73 33.92
CA GLU A 244 -12.40 13.01 33.60
C GLU A 244 -13.21 13.43 34.87
N LYS A 245 -12.94 12.89 36.06
CA LYS A 245 -13.56 13.34 37.33
C LYS A 245 -13.34 14.83 37.57
N LYS A 246 -12.14 15.34 37.33
CA LYS A 246 -11.89 16.78 37.50
C LYS A 246 -12.63 17.64 36.47
N ARG A 247 -12.85 17.10 35.29
CA ARG A 247 -13.60 17.80 34.24
C ARG A 247 -15.09 17.87 34.52
N TYR A 248 -15.63 16.86 35.26
CA TYR A 248 -17.04 16.76 35.61
C TYR A 248 -17.20 16.66 37.13
N PRO A 249 -16.93 17.76 37.87
CA PRO A 249 -16.93 17.73 39.35
C PRO A 249 -18.29 17.45 40.00
N MET A 250 -19.37 17.65 39.25
CA MET A 250 -20.77 17.43 39.75
C MET A 250 -21.28 16.02 39.42
N ALA A 251 -20.58 15.22 38.61
CA ALA A 251 -21.00 13.87 38.25
C ALA A 251 -20.60 12.86 39.35
N ASP A 252 -21.50 11.91 39.65
CA ASP A 252 -21.22 10.76 40.55
C ASP A 252 -20.42 9.69 39.76
N ILE A 253 -19.08 9.70 39.88
CA ILE A 253 -18.21 8.80 39.16
C ILE A 253 -17.55 7.84 40.14
N SER A 254 -17.91 6.56 40.07
CA SER A 254 -17.28 5.47 40.84
C SER A 254 -16.78 4.37 39.93
N PHE A 255 -15.63 3.82 40.25
CA PHE A 255 -15.01 2.74 39.50
C PHE A 255 -14.17 1.84 40.39
N ASP A 256 -14.57 0.57 40.48
CA ASP A 256 -13.97 -0.44 41.33
C ASP A 256 -13.09 -1.38 40.51
N ILE A 257 -11.90 -1.65 40.97
CA ILE A 257 -10.97 -2.62 40.37
C ILE A 257 -10.67 -3.72 41.34
N MET A 258 -11.13 -4.94 41.07
CA MET A 258 -10.91 -6.16 41.83
C MET A 258 -10.19 -7.18 40.92
N ALA A 259 -8.89 -7.00 40.74
CA ALA A 259 -8.07 -7.80 39.84
C ALA A 259 -6.81 -8.28 40.57
N PRO A 260 -6.88 -9.39 41.35
CA PRO A 260 -5.70 -10.02 41.87
C PRO A 260 -4.84 -10.53 40.71
N ASP A 261 -3.52 -10.61 40.94
CA ASP A 261 -2.52 -11.09 39.94
C ASP A 261 -2.52 -10.37 38.59
N ARG A 262 -3.07 -9.15 38.53
CA ARG A 262 -3.13 -8.33 37.28
C ARG A 262 -1.79 -8.11 36.60
N GLU A 263 -0.69 -8.26 37.35
CA GLU A 263 0.69 -8.17 36.85
C GLU A 263 1.11 -9.38 35.99
N LYS A 264 0.36 -10.49 36.05
CA LYS A 264 0.64 -11.72 35.29
C LYS A 264 -0.31 -11.93 34.12
N ILE A 265 -1.40 -11.17 34.08
CA ILE A 265 -2.48 -11.30 33.11
C ILE A 265 -2.24 -10.34 31.97
N THR A 266 -2.54 -10.77 30.75
CA THR A 266 -2.45 -9.92 29.56
C THR A 266 -3.81 -9.69 28.91
N ILE A 267 -4.01 -8.48 28.35
CA ILE A 267 -5.24 -8.07 27.66
C ILE A 267 -4.89 -7.33 26.36
N ALA A 268 -5.82 -7.31 25.41
CA ALA A 268 -5.69 -6.42 24.25
C ALA A 268 -5.68 -4.95 24.71
N PRO A 269 -4.67 -4.14 24.31
CA PRO A 269 -4.47 -2.79 24.84
C PRO A 269 -5.68 -1.88 24.57
N LEU A 270 -6.01 -0.97 25.51
CA LEU A 270 -7.06 0.04 25.37
C LEU A 270 -8.46 -0.53 25.01
N LEU A 271 -8.75 -1.78 25.42
CA LEU A 271 -10.00 -2.45 25.06
C LEU A 271 -11.21 -1.84 25.80
N LEU A 272 -11.02 -1.37 27.04
CA LEU A 272 -12.06 -0.82 27.90
C LEU A 272 -12.32 0.67 27.68
N ILE A 273 -11.36 1.39 27.13
CA ILE A 273 -11.42 2.85 26.97
C ILE A 273 -12.59 3.33 26.11
N PRO A 274 -12.92 2.71 24.95
CA PRO A 274 -14.07 3.18 24.16
C PRO A 274 -15.41 3.13 24.86
N PHE A 275 -15.58 2.22 25.82
CA PHE A 275 -16.79 2.16 26.65
C PHE A 275 -16.83 3.33 27.63
N LEU A 276 -15.70 3.62 28.30
CA LEU A 276 -15.58 4.75 29.22
C LEU A 276 -15.78 6.09 28.48
N GLU A 277 -15.14 6.28 27.34
CA GLU A 277 -15.33 7.48 26.51
C GLU A 277 -16.79 7.69 26.13
N ASN A 278 -17.49 6.62 25.72
CA ASN A 278 -18.90 6.70 25.40
C ASN A 278 -19.74 7.11 26.61
N SER A 279 -19.42 6.59 27.80
CA SER A 279 -20.14 6.94 29.03
C SER A 279 -19.93 8.40 29.41
N PHE A 280 -18.74 8.94 29.28
CA PHE A 280 -18.49 10.36 29.50
C PHE A 280 -19.16 11.22 28.43
N LYS A 281 -19.10 10.83 27.17
CA LYS A 281 -19.69 11.58 26.07
C LYS A 281 -21.21 11.65 26.13
N HIS A 282 -21.87 10.59 26.57
CA HIS A 282 -23.31 10.47 26.55
C HIS A 282 -23.96 10.56 27.94
N GLY A 283 -23.21 10.27 29.02
CA GLY A 283 -23.62 10.35 30.39
C GLY A 283 -23.40 11.73 31.01
N SER A 284 -22.20 11.97 31.51
CA SER A 284 -21.89 13.17 32.31
C SER A 284 -21.96 14.49 31.53
N GLN A 285 -21.68 14.50 30.23
CA GLN A 285 -21.73 15.75 29.43
C GLN A 285 -23.16 16.25 29.16
N ARG A 286 -24.18 15.38 29.19
CA ARG A 286 -25.55 15.72 28.85
C ARG A 286 -26.46 15.89 30.08
N VAL A 287 -26.03 15.34 31.21
CA VAL A 287 -26.74 15.49 32.50
C VAL A 287 -25.97 16.48 33.34
N ALA A 288 -26.30 17.77 33.17
CA ALA A 288 -25.49 18.89 33.64
C ALA A 288 -25.16 18.86 35.14
N ASP A 289 -26.04 18.32 36.01
CA ASP A 289 -25.86 18.45 37.47
C ASP A 289 -26.02 17.17 38.29
N SER A 290 -26.41 16.03 37.69
CA SER A 290 -26.70 14.80 38.46
C SER A 290 -26.46 13.49 37.72
N GLY A 291 -25.60 13.50 36.69
CA GLY A 291 -25.23 12.27 35.96
C GLY A 291 -24.37 11.34 36.80
N PHE A 292 -24.52 10.04 36.59
CA PHE A 292 -23.62 9.05 37.20
C PHE A 292 -22.91 8.20 36.16
N ILE A 293 -21.71 7.73 36.52
CA ILE A 293 -20.96 6.68 35.83
C ILE A 293 -20.47 5.70 36.90
N ARG A 294 -20.89 4.46 36.81
CA ARG A 294 -20.50 3.39 37.73
C ARG A 294 -19.88 2.25 36.94
N GLY A 295 -18.62 1.93 37.24
CA GLY A 295 -17.90 0.88 36.57
C GLY A 295 -17.27 -0.09 37.55
N ARG A 296 -17.05 -1.33 37.10
CA ARG A 296 -16.34 -2.37 37.85
C ARG A 296 -15.56 -3.22 36.89
N VAL A 297 -14.31 -3.54 37.27
CA VAL A 297 -13.53 -4.62 36.69
C VAL A 297 -13.23 -5.65 37.75
N GLU A 298 -13.63 -6.87 37.47
CA GLU A 298 -13.37 -8.02 38.34
C GLU A 298 -12.61 -9.10 37.55
N VAL A 299 -11.59 -9.71 38.16
CA VAL A 299 -10.91 -10.86 37.61
C VAL A 299 -11.02 -12.01 38.59
N ALA A 300 -11.76 -13.03 38.19
CA ALA A 300 -11.97 -14.25 38.97
C ALA A 300 -12.00 -15.47 38.03
N ASP A 301 -11.55 -16.60 38.50
CA ASP A 301 -11.63 -17.90 37.79
C ASP A 301 -11.10 -17.87 36.35
N GLY A 302 -10.06 -17.10 36.06
CA GLY A 302 -9.48 -16.96 34.72
C GLY A 302 -10.34 -16.15 33.74
N ALA A 303 -11.29 -15.38 34.24
CA ALA A 303 -12.13 -14.51 33.44
C ALA A 303 -12.07 -13.06 33.93
N LEU A 304 -12.06 -12.12 33.01
CA LEU A 304 -12.27 -10.70 33.25
C LEU A 304 -13.74 -10.37 33.03
N HIS A 305 -14.35 -9.75 34.02
CA HIS A 305 -15.71 -9.22 33.96
C HIS A 305 -15.66 -7.70 34.13
N PHE A 306 -16.09 -6.98 33.11
CA PHE A 306 -16.19 -5.53 33.10
C PHE A 306 -17.65 -5.11 32.98
N THR A 307 -18.13 -4.33 33.93
CA THR A 307 -19.45 -3.72 33.91
C THR A 307 -19.33 -2.21 33.97
N LEU A 308 -20.16 -1.52 33.19
CA LEU A 308 -20.18 -0.06 33.16
C LEU A 308 -21.61 0.42 32.95
N SER A 309 -22.11 1.29 33.82
CA SER A 309 -23.41 1.88 33.72
C SER A 309 -23.34 3.40 33.81
N ASN A 310 -24.09 4.10 32.98
CA ASN A 310 -24.19 5.56 33.05
C ASN A 310 -25.63 6.04 32.78
N SER A 311 -25.95 7.19 33.34
CA SER A 311 -27.20 7.90 33.06
C SER A 311 -27.28 8.37 31.63
N VAL A 312 -28.46 8.37 31.02
CA VAL A 312 -28.75 8.87 29.67
C VAL A 312 -29.88 9.89 29.74
N LEU A 313 -29.88 10.92 28.92
CA LEU A 313 -30.98 11.89 28.85
C LEU A 313 -32.27 11.23 28.40
N THR A 314 -33.32 11.39 29.25
CA THR A 314 -34.67 10.95 28.95
C THR A 314 -35.22 11.66 27.71
N GLY A 315 -35.85 10.92 26.79
CA GLY A 315 -36.59 11.51 25.67
C GLY A 315 -35.89 11.47 24.31
N MET A 316 -34.67 10.93 24.18
CA MET A 316 -34.15 10.56 22.86
C MET A 316 -34.70 9.17 22.49
N PRO A 317 -35.32 9.01 21.29
CA PRO A 317 -35.73 7.68 20.84
C PRO A 317 -34.46 6.85 20.64
N VAL A 318 -34.26 5.92 21.57
CA VAL A 318 -33.24 4.88 21.40
C VAL A 318 -33.79 3.95 20.33
N ARG A 319 -33.35 4.15 19.09
CA ARG A 319 -33.65 3.20 18.02
C ARG A 319 -33.04 1.86 18.43
N SER A 320 -33.91 0.90 18.73
CA SER A 320 -33.52 -0.49 19.02
C SER A 320 -32.63 -1.01 17.88
N GLY A 321 -31.39 -1.36 18.20
CA GLY A 321 -30.37 -1.82 17.25
C GLY A 321 -29.21 -0.86 16.98
N GLN A 322 -29.17 0.35 17.51
CA GLN A 322 -28.17 1.38 17.21
C GLN A 322 -27.38 1.84 18.46
N TYR A 323 -27.12 0.91 19.41
CA TYR A 323 -26.12 1.15 20.45
C TYR A 323 -24.73 0.89 19.92
N GLY A 324 -24.11 1.89 19.30
CA GLY A 324 -22.72 1.76 18.91
C GLY A 324 -22.31 2.75 17.83
N GLY A 325 -21.61 3.81 18.21
CA GLY A 325 -20.80 4.57 17.29
C GLY A 325 -19.60 3.74 16.80
N VAL A 326 -18.82 4.30 15.90
CA VAL A 326 -17.59 3.68 15.31
C VAL A 326 -16.68 3.02 16.38
N GLY A 327 -16.62 3.59 17.60
CA GLY A 327 -15.83 3.06 18.71
C GLY A 327 -16.28 1.67 19.19
N ILE A 328 -17.58 1.48 19.41
CA ILE A 328 -18.12 0.18 19.88
C ILE A 328 -17.99 -0.90 18.80
N GLU A 329 -18.22 -0.55 17.54
CA GLU A 329 -18.05 -1.49 16.44
C GLU A 329 -16.59 -1.95 16.33
N ASN A 330 -15.64 -1.05 16.49
CA ASN A 330 -14.22 -1.39 16.54
C ASN A 330 -13.88 -2.32 17.71
N VAL A 331 -14.46 -2.09 18.88
CA VAL A 331 -14.30 -3.01 20.02
C VAL A 331 -14.86 -4.39 19.70
N ARG A 332 -16.02 -4.52 19.07
CA ARG A 332 -16.59 -5.81 18.64
C ARG A 332 -15.65 -6.56 17.69
N LYS A 333 -15.08 -5.86 16.71
CA LYS A 333 -14.10 -6.43 15.77
C LYS A 333 -12.83 -6.90 16.49
N ARG A 334 -12.33 -6.11 17.44
CA ARG A 334 -11.15 -6.47 18.26
C ARG A 334 -11.43 -7.66 19.18
N LEU A 335 -12.61 -7.72 19.81
CA LEU A 335 -13.01 -8.86 20.62
C LEU A 335 -13.09 -10.15 19.79
N ALA A 336 -13.69 -10.09 18.60
CA ALA A 336 -13.74 -11.23 17.69
C ALA A 336 -12.34 -11.69 17.21
N LEU A 337 -11.40 -10.75 17.05
CA LEU A 337 -10.04 -11.05 16.60
C LEU A 337 -9.18 -11.66 17.73
N TYR A 338 -9.18 -11.05 18.93
CA TYR A 338 -8.27 -11.42 20.02
C TYR A 338 -8.85 -12.48 20.95
N TYR A 339 -10.19 -12.57 21.04
CA TYR A 339 -10.92 -13.48 21.94
C TYR A 339 -12.02 -14.25 21.20
N PRO A 340 -11.70 -14.97 20.09
CA PRO A 340 -12.71 -15.73 19.36
C PRO A 340 -13.36 -16.76 20.27
N GLU A 341 -14.72 -16.74 20.34
CA GLU A 341 -15.54 -17.63 21.18
C GLU A 341 -15.24 -17.58 22.71
N ARG A 342 -14.39 -16.65 23.13
CA ARG A 342 -14.00 -16.47 24.55
C ARG A 342 -14.50 -15.16 25.14
N HIS A 343 -15.42 -14.47 24.48
CA HIS A 343 -15.99 -13.23 24.99
C HIS A 343 -17.51 -13.20 24.86
N THR A 344 -18.14 -12.45 25.75
CA THR A 344 -19.56 -12.09 25.68
C THR A 344 -19.67 -10.59 25.93
N LEU A 345 -20.30 -9.87 25.02
CA LEU A 345 -20.56 -8.43 25.14
C LEU A 345 -22.06 -8.18 25.02
N GLN A 346 -22.66 -7.71 26.10
CA GLN A 346 -24.05 -7.26 26.17
C GLN A 346 -24.08 -5.75 26.39
N ILE A 347 -24.89 -5.06 25.59
CA ILE A 347 -25.10 -3.62 25.73
C ILE A 347 -26.60 -3.41 25.79
N THR A 348 -27.05 -2.87 26.90
CA THR A 348 -28.48 -2.63 27.15
C THR A 348 -28.74 -1.17 27.49
N GLY A 349 -29.90 -0.65 27.11
CA GLY A 349 -30.34 0.68 27.46
C GLY A 349 -31.80 0.60 27.91
N ASN A 350 -32.08 1.06 29.11
CA ASN A 350 -33.42 1.04 29.70
C ASN A 350 -33.88 2.48 29.98
N GLY A 351 -34.13 3.23 28.88
CA GLY A 351 -34.63 4.62 28.94
C GLY A 351 -33.67 5.62 29.57
N ASP A 352 -33.33 5.44 30.82
CA ASP A 352 -32.51 6.38 31.61
C ASP A 352 -31.10 5.89 31.92
N VAL A 353 -30.81 4.62 31.68
CA VAL A 353 -29.52 3.98 32.00
C VAL A 353 -29.00 3.18 30.81
N TYR A 354 -27.77 3.42 30.46
CA TYR A 354 -27.00 2.63 29.53
C TYR A 354 -26.07 1.72 30.30
N THR A 355 -26.02 0.44 29.94
CA THR A 355 -25.19 -0.57 30.62
C THR A 355 -24.43 -1.40 29.63
N VAL A 356 -23.14 -1.59 29.90
CA VAL A 356 -22.22 -2.50 29.20
C VAL A 356 -21.85 -3.64 30.15
N ASP A 357 -21.98 -4.86 29.70
CA ASP A 357 -21.51 -6.07 30.38
C ASP A 357 -20.58 -6.83 29.41
N LEU A 358 -19.29 -6.91 29.73
CA LEU A 358 -18.27 -7.58 28.96
C LEU A 358 -17.61 -8.66 29.81
N LYS A 359 -17.65 -9.90 29.33
CA LYS A 359 -16.92 -11.02 29.93
C LYS A 359 -15.91 -11.54 28.94
N ILE A 360 -14.66 -11.76 29.39
CA ILE A 360 -13.56 -12.29 28.58
C ILE A 360 -12.92 -13.44 29.36
N ARG A 361 -12.82 -14.63 28.78
CA ARG A 361 -11.99 -15.71 29.30
C ARG A 361 -10.53 -15.40 28.88
N LEU A 362 -9.69 -15.20 29.90
CA LEU A 362 -8.28 -14.81 29.75
C LEU A 362 -7.39 -15.97 29.32
#